data_9bc68ae9001c76c163bcbc396a1da634
#
_entry.id   9bc68ae9001c76c163bcbc396a1da634
#
_cell.length_a   1.000
_cell.length_b   1.000
_cell.length_c   1.000
_cell.angle_alpha   90.00
_cell.angle_beta   90.00
_cell.angle_gamma   90.00
#
_symmetry.space_group_name_H-M   'P 1'
#
loop_
_entity.id
_entity.type
_entity.pdbx_description
1 polymer ?
#
loop_
_entity_poly.entity_id
_entity_poly.type
_entity_poly.pdbx_seq_one_letter_code
_entity_poly.pdbx_strand_id
1 'polypeptide(L)'
;MTKSAQKFVGKATFAALSANEVLTDIFPDTPKAGLEHIELSHTMDGIIILPATANILGKAANGVADDLVSTLLSVCEQPTLFVPAMNSRMWENPATMDAISKLKNREKAILNPDSGYLASLHEGTGRLPGNTEIMNAIRELFSPPLPLKNIHVLVTAGPTHESIDPVRYLTNRSSGKMGFALAEAARDM
;
A
#
# COMPACT_ATOMS: atom_id res chain seq x y z
N MET A 1 -6.26 10.52 14.35
CA MET A 1 -6.14 11.71 13.46
C MET A 1 -5.11 12.68 14.03
N THR A 2 -4.34 13.38 13.17
CA THR A 2 -3.46 14.47 13.65
C THR A 2 -4.26 15.74 14.01
N LYS A 3 -3.69 16.61 14.85
CA LYS A 3 -4.33 17.92 15.19
C LYS A 3 -4.62 18.77 13.96
N SER A 4 -3.74 18.71 12.93
CA SER A 4 -3.96 19.42 11.67
C SER A 4 -5.12 18.82 10.86
N ALA A 5 -5.24 17.51 10.80
CA ALA A 5 -6.33 16.84 10.06
C ALA A 5 -7.71 17.20 10.62
N GLN A 6 -7.82 17.37 11.95
CA GLN A 6 -9.07 17.76 12.60
C GLN A 6 -9.57 19.16 12.22
N LYS A 7 -8.70 20.03 11.66
CA LYS A 7 -9.08 21.34 11.16
C LYS A 7 -9.79 21.28 9.80
N PHE A 8 -9.63 20.21 9.06
CA PHE A 8 -10.28 19.98 7.77
C PHE A 8 -11.55 19.15 7.90
N VAL A 9 -11.52 18.10 8.72
CA VAL A 9 -12.66 17.20 8.94
C VAL A 9 -12.74 16.87 10.43
N GLY A 10 -13.92 17.05 11.01
CA GLY A 10 -14.17 16.73 12.41
C GLY A 10 -14.12 15.22 12.66
N LYS A 11 -13.65 14.82 13.85
CA LYS A 11 -13.59 13.41 14.28
C LYS A 11 -14.95 12.69 14.26
N ALA A 12 -16.04 13.42 14.48
CA ALA A 12 -17.40 12.87 14.45
C ALA A 12 -17.76 12.26 13.08
N THR A 13 -17.26 12.85 11.98
CA THR A 13 -17.49 12.34 10.62
C THR A 13 -16.85 10.95 10.44
N PHE A 14 -15.61 10.79 10.86
CA PHE A 14 -14.92 9.50 10.74
C PHE A 14 -15.48 8.46 11.73
N ALA A 15 -15.86 8.87 12.94
CA ALA A 15 -16.48 7.98 13.89
C ALA A 15 -17.81 7.41 13.35
N ALA A 16 -18.65 8.26 12.75
CA ALA A 16 -19.91 7.84 12.15
C ALA A 16 -19.71 6.91 10.94
N LEU A 17 -18.73 7.18 10.08
CA LEU A 17 -18.47 6.38 8.88
C LEU A 17 -17.79 5.04 9.19
N SER A 18 -16.90 4.99 10.17
CA SER A 18 -16.15 3.78 10.53
C SER A 18 -16.82 2.92 11.61
N ALA A 19 -17.84 3.48 12.29
CA ALA A 19 -18.43 2.91 13.50
C ALA A 19 -17.39 2.60 14.62
N ASN A 20 -16.25 3.34 14.60
CA ASN A 20 -15.17 3.19 15.54
C ASN A 20 -14.83 4.54 16.20
N GLU A 21 -14.23 4.47 17.39
CA GLU A 21 -13.67 5.65 18.04
C GLU A 21 -12.53 6.25 17.23
N VAL A 22 -12.49 7.57 17.11
CA VAL A 22 -11.41 8.29 16.43
C VAL A 22 -10.42 8.81 17.46
N LEU A 23 -9.26 8.21 17.47
CA LEU A 23 -8.15 8.56 18.37
C LEU A 23 -7.40 9.79 17.84
N THR A 24 -7.08 10.72 18.72
CA THR A 24 -6.47 12.02 18.35
C THR A 24 -5.20 12.32 19.13
N ASP A 25 -5.11 11.86 20.37
CA ASP A 25 -4.06 12.22 21.31
C ASP A 25 -3.40 10.98 21.89
N ILE A 26 -2.11 11.09 22.25
CA ILE A 26 -1.36 10.02 22.93
C ILE A 26 -1.91 9.80 24.35
N PHE A 27 -2.31 10.90 24.99
CA PHE A 27 -2.84 10.92 26.34
C PHE A 27 -4.26 11.52 26.30
N PRO A 28 -5.30 10.68 26.18
CA PRO A 28 -6.68 11.15 26.21
C PRO A 28 -7.06 11.64 27.61
N ASP A 29 -8.03 12.57 27.68
CA ASP A 29 -8.54 13.13 28.95
C ASP A 29 -9.14 12.06 29.87
N THR A 30 -9.68 11.00 29.30
CA THR A 30 -10.17 9.80 30.00
C THR A 30 -9.31 8.61 29.62
N PRO A 31 -8.20 8.34 30.35
CA PRO A 31 -7.32 7.23 30.03
C PRO A 31 -8.04 5.90 30.20
N LYS A 32 -8.01 5.07 29.17
CA LYS A 32 -8.34 3.64 29.27
C LYS A 32 -7.17 2.91 29.94
N ALA A 33 -7.46 1.77 30.55
CA ALA A 33 -6.42 0.93 31.14
C ALA A 33 -5.53 0.37 30.02
N GLY A 34 -4.38 1.00 29.79
CA GLY A 34 -3.41 0.61 28.77
C GLY A 34 -2.88 1.81 27.97
N LEU A 35 -1.81 1.58 27.25
CA LEU A 35 -1.26 2.56 26.30
C LEU A 35 -1.91 2.28 24.93
N GLU A 36 -2.87 3.12 24.52
CA GLU A 36 -3.66 2.92 23.27
C GLU A 36 -2.79 2.66 22.05
N HIS A 37 -1.65 3.32 21.92
CA HIS A 37 -0.74 3.09 20.81
C HIS A 37 -0.08 1.70 20.84
N ILE A 38 0.13 1.12 22.02
CA ILE A 38 0.65 -0.25 22.15
C ILE A 38 -0.45 -1.26 21.82
N GLU A 39 -1.67 -1.06 22.34
CA GLU A 39 -2.80 -1.94 22.04
C GLU A 39 -3.11 -1.94 20.53
N LEU A 40 -3.14 -0.77 19.90
CA LEU A 40 -3.31 -0.65 18.47
C LEU A 40 -2.19 -1.37 17.71
N SER A 41 -0.94 -1.26 18.13
CA SER A 41 0.18 -1.92 17.45
C SER A 41 0.06 -3.45 17.44
N HIS A 42 -0.66 -4.03 18.40
CA HIS A 42 -0.90 -5.48 18.46
C HIS A 42 -2.17 -5.93 17.74
N THR A 43 -3.14 -5.03 17.55
CA THR A 43 -4.46 -5.38 16.99
C THR A 43 -4.65 -5.01 15.53
N MET A 44 -3.80 -4.14 14.98
CA MET A 44 -3.89 -3.72 13.57
C MET A 44 -3.17 -4.70 12.64
N ASP A 45 -3.79 -4.98 11.50
CA ASP A 45 -3.17 -5.75 10.41
C ASP A 45 -2.25 -4.88 9.54
N GLY A 46 -2.44 -3.56 9.51
CA GLY A 46 -1.62 -2.61 8.75
C GLY A 46 -2.01 -1.16 8.97
N ILE A 47 -1.20 -0.25 8.43
CA ILE A 47 -1.38 1.19 8.58
C ILE A 47 -1.47 1.87 7.22
N ILE A 48 -2.47 2.73 7.06
CA ILE A 48 -2.62 3.56 5.87
C ILE A 48 -2.61 5.02 6.29
N ILE A 49 -1.62 5.77 5.80
CA ILE A 49 -1.51 7.21 6.02
C ILE A 49 -2.07 7.96 4.81
N LEU A 50 -3.29 8.47 4.96
CA LEU A 50 -4.06 9.08 3.88
C LEU A 50 -4.75 10.38 4.35
N PRO A 51 -4.42 11.55 3.79
CA PRO A 51 -3.24 11.82 2.98
C PRO A 51 -1.96 11.91 3.82
N ALA A 52 -0.83 11.52 3.24
CA ALA A 52 0.48 11.68 3.85
C ALA A 52 1.09 13.04 3.43
N THR A 53 1.24 13.96 4.38
CA THR A 53 1.91 15.23 4.17
C THR A 53 3.42 15.08 4.26
N ALA A 54 4.20 16.07 3.76
CA ALA A 54 5.65 16.11 3.94
C ALA A 54 6.07 16.02 5.42
N ASN A 55 5.26 16.59 6.32
CA ASN A 55 5.51 16.52 7.76
C ASN A 55 5.50 15.08 8.28
N ILE A 56 4.46 14.29 7.97
CA ILE A 56 4.37 12.91 8.47
C ILE A 56 5.42 12.00 7.79
N LEU A 57 5.73 12.23 6.51
CA LEU A 57 6.80 11.51 5.82
C LEU A 57 8.16 11.79 6.47
N GLY A 58 8.46 13.06 6.76
CA GLY A 58 9.69 13.47 7.45
C GLY A 58 9.79 12.88 8.87
N LYS A 59 8.71 12.89 9.65
CA LYS A 59 8.66 12.29 10.98
C LYS A 59 8.91 10.79 10.93
N ALA A 60 8.17 10.07 10.09
CA ALA A 60 8.30 8.61 9.94
C ALA A 60 9.71 8.21 9.46
N ALA A 61 10.29 8.95 8.51
CA ALA A 61 11.63 8.68 8.00
C ALA A 61 12.75 8.90 9.03
N ASN A 62 12.54 9.77 10.02
CA ASN A 62 13.55 10.14 11.01
C ASN A 62 13.22 9.67 12.44
N GLY A 63 12.14 8.88 12.62
CA GLY A 63 11.78 8.31 13.93
C GLY A 63 11.27 9.36 14.94
N VAL A 64 10.67 10.46 14.46
CA VAL A 64 10.07 11.48 15.34
C VAL A 64 8.71 10.99 15.78
N ALA A 65 8.47 10.92 17.09
CA ALA A 65 7.26 10.38 17.73
C ALA A 65 6.66 11.40 18.71
N ASP A 66 6.18 12.54 18.19
CA ASP A 66 5.68 13.68 18.98
C ASP A 66 4.15 13.82 18.93
N ASP A 67 3.47 12.96 18.19
CA ASP A 67 2.01 12.83 18.14
C ASP A 67 1.60 11.35 18.04
N LEU A 68 0.32 11.04 18.26
CA LEU A 68 -0.19 9.66 18.23
C LEU A 68 0.14 8.93 16.93
N VAL A 69 0.00 9.59 15.76
CA VAL A 69 0.25 8.95 14.46
C VAL A 69 1.73 8.64 14.28
N SER A 70 2.61 9.59 14.59
CA SER A 70 4.06 9.38 14.49
C SER A 70 4.58 8.38 15.53
N THR A 71 3.97 8.32 16.71
CA THR A 71 4.26 7.30 17.71
C THR A 71 3.85 5.90 17.23
N LEU A 72 2.65 5.75 16.68
CA LEU A 72 2.22 4.49 16.06
C LEU A 72 3.19 4.03 14.96
N LEU A 73 3.59 4.93 14.06
CA LEU A 73 4.55 4.62 13.00
C LEU A 73 5.93 4.19 13.51
N SER A 74 6.32 4.57 14.73
CA SER A 74 7.58 4.18 15.34
C SER A 74 7.53 2.84 16.07
N VAL A 75 6.34 2.40 16.48
CA VAL A 75 6.12 1.16 17.24
C VAL A 75 5.66 0.01 16.36
N CYS A 76 4.89 0.31 15.29
CA CYS A 76 4.24 -0.70 14.46
C CYS A 76 5.19 -1.31 13.43
N GLU A 77 5.26 -2.63 13.42
CA GLU A 77 5.99 -3.43 12.43
C GLU A 77 5.13 -3.78 11.20
N GLN A 78 3.81 -3.63 11.30
CA GLN A 78 2.85 -4.01 10.28
C GLN A 78 3.10 -3.29 8.94
N PRO A 79 2.61 -3.88 7.84
CA PRO A 79 2.65 -3.27 6.52
C PRO A 79 2.09 -1.84 6.56
N THR A 80 2.81 -0.89 6.00
CA THR A 80 2.42 0.52 6.04
C THR A 80 2.39 1.11 4.64
N LEU A 81 1.26 1.71 4.26
CA LEU A 81 1.09 2.46 3.01
C LEU A 81 1.02 3.96 3.30
N PHE A 82 1.87 4.73 2.66
CA PHE A 82 1.76 6.18 2.61
C PHE A 82 1.16 6.61 1.27
N VAL A 83 0.14 7.46 1.31
CA VAL A 83 -0.50 8.06 0.15
C VAL A 83 -0.27 9.57 0.19
N PRO A 84 0.83 10.07 -0.40
CA PRO A 84 1.20 11.47 -0.34
C PRO A 84 0.20 12.38 -1.07
N ALA A 85 -0.09 13.54 -0.46
CA ALA A 85 -0.74 14.65 -1.14
C ALA A 85 -0.21 15.96 -0.55
N MET A 86 0.33 16.81 -1.42
CA MET A 86 0.93 18.10 -1.04
C MET A 86 1.15 19.01 -2.25
N ASN A 87 1.57 20.26 -2.02
CA ASN A 87 2.00 21.13 -3.10
C ASN A 87 3.21 20.52 -3.85
N SER A 88 3.30 20.74 -5.17
CA SER A 88 4.37 20.17 -6.02
C SER A 88 5.77 20.55 -5.54
N ARG A 89 5.98 21.80 -5.10
CA ARG A 89 7.27 22.22 -4.55
C ARG A 89 7.64 21.50 -3.25
N MET A 90 6.63 21.10 -2.46
CA MET A 90 6.87 20.28 -1.27
C MET A 90 7.19 18.84 -1.64
N TRP A 91 6.52 18.32 -2.67
CA TRP A 91 6.79 16.98 -3.18
C TRP A 91 8.21 16.86 -3.75
N GLU A 92 8.61 17.83 -4.57
CA GLU A 92 9.93 17.88 -5.23
C GLU A 92 11.07 18.34 -4.30
N ASN A 93 10.74 18.74 -3.08
CA ASN A 93 11.76 19.17 -2.11
C ASN A 93 12.74 18.03 -1.81
N PRO A 94 14.06 18.26 -1.89
CA PRO A 94 15.07 17.21 -1.62
C PRO A 94 14.86 16.50 -0.29
N ALA A 95 14.50 17.21 0.79
CA ALA A 95 14.25 16.59 2.08
C ALA A 95 13.04 15.65 2.08
N THR A 96 12.00 15.95 1.28
CA THR A 96 10.85 15.07 1.10
C THR A 96 11.24 13.83 0.31
N MET A 97 12.01 13.99 -0.76
CA MET A 97 12.50 12.87 -1.58
C MET A 97 13.45 11.96 -0.79
N ASP A 98 14.31 12.53 0.06
CA ASP A 98 15.16 11.76 0.98
C ASP A 98 14.32 10.96 1.99
N ALA A 99 13.27 11.57 2.55
CA ALA A 99 12.36 10.89 3.47
C ALA A 99 11.66 9.71 2.78
N ILE A 100 11.18 9.90 1.55
CA ILE A 100 10.56 8.84 0.72
C ILE A 100 11.56 7.71 0.46
N SER A 101 12.79 8.04 0.08
CA SER A 101 13.84 7.05 -0.18
C SER A 101 14.15 6.22 1.07
N LYS A 102 14.28 6.86 2.23
CA LYS A 102 14.45 6.18 3.52
C LYS A 102 13.30 5.24 3.85
N LEU A 103 12.06 5.66 3.63
CA LEU A 103 10.86 4.84 3.90
C LEU A 103 10.80 3.64 2.96
N LYS A 104 11.07 3.82 1.66
CA LYS A 104 11.16 2.73 0.68
C LYS A 104 12.24 1.71 1.04
N ASN A 105 13.42 2.17 1.47
CA ASN A 105 14.51 1.29 1.92
C ASN A 105 14.15 0.49 3.20
N ARG A 106 13.14 0.92 3.94
CA ARG A 106 12.56 0.21 5.08
C ARG A 106 11.30 -0.57 4.71
N GLU A 107 11.12 -0.89 3.43
CA GLU A 107 10.01 -1.69 2.91
C GLU A 107 8.62 -1.09 3.16
N LYS A 108 8.53 0.23 3.39
CA LYS A 108 7.25 0.92 3.49
C LYS A 108 6.71 1.23 2.10
N ALA A 109 5.44 0.89 1.86
CA ALA A 109 4.79 1.15 0.58
C ALA A 109 4.46 2.64 0.42
N ILE A 110 4.72 3.18 -0.76
CA ILE A 110 4.41 4.58 -1.09
C ILE A 110 3.69 4.61 -2.43
N LEU A 111 2.43 5.05 -2.43
CA LEU A 111 1.68 5.32 -3.64
C LEU A 111 2.01 6.76 -4.08
N ASN A 112 2.67 6.91 -5.22
CA ASN A 112 3.06 8.24 -5.70
C ASN A 112 1.83 9.11 -5.97
N PRO A 113 1.92 10.43 -5.72
CA PRO A 113 0.82 11.34 -6.01
C PRO A 113 0.61 11.53 -7.50
N ASP A 114 -0.62 11.84 -7.88
CA ASP A 114 -1.01 12.21 -9.24
C ASP A 114 -0.56 13.61 -9.62
N SER A 115 -0.55 13.88 -10.93
CA SER A 115 -0.40 15.20 -11.50
C SER A 115 -1.76 15.82 -11.82
N GLY A 116 -1.89 17.12 -11.66
CA GLY A 116 -3.11 17.88 -11.98
C GLY A 116 -3.25 19.16 -11.17
N TYR A 117 -4.46 19.72 -11.16
CA TYR A 117 -4.75 20.92 -10.38
C TYR A 117 -4.67 20.62 -8.87
N LEU A 118 -3.90 21.45 -8.18
CA LEU A 118 -3.70 21.41 -6.73
C LEU A 118 -4.60 22.45 -6.04
N ALA A 119 -4.80 22.30 -4.73
CA ALA A 119 -5.53 23.29 -3.93
C ALA A 119 -4.91 24.71 -3.98
N SER A 120 -3.65 24.81 -4.37
CA SER A 120 -2.95 26.08 -4.62
C SER A 120 -3.28 26.74 -5.96
N LEU A 121 -4.23 26.20 -6.73
CA LEU A 121 -4.63 26.64 -8.08
C LEU A 121 -3.50 26.53 -9.13
N HIS A 122 -2.44 25.80 -8.83
CA HIS A 122 -1.35 25.50 -9.76
C HIS A 122 -1.47 24.04 -10.21
N GLU A 123 -1.02 23.77 -11.42
CA GLU A 123 -0.90 22.42 -11.95
C GLU A 123 0.48 21.84 -11.62
N GLY A 124 0.51 20.58 -11.21
CA GLY A 124 1.76 19.90 -10.87
C GLY A 124 1.53 18.54 -10.20
N THR A 125 2.61 17.84 -9.90
CA THR A 125 2.59 16.57 -9.17
C THR A 125 2.43 16.83 -7.68
N GLY A 126 1.46 16.15 -7.06
CA GLY A 126 1.18 16.31 -5.63
C GLY A 126 -0.29 16.15 -5.26
N ARG A 127 -1.12 15.85 -6.26
CA ARG A 127 -2.55 15.56 -6.07
C ARG A 127 -2.73 14.17 -5.48
N LEU A 128 -3.75 14.02 -4.63
CA LEU A 128 -4.14 12.71 -4.12
C LEU A 128 -4.56 11.80 -5.29
N PRO A 129 -4.03 10.56 -5.38
CA PRO A 129 -4.43 9.59 -6.39
C PRO A 129 -5.92 9.26 -6.34
N GLY A 130 -6.43 8.70 -7.43
CA GLY A 130 -7.82 8.29 -7.53
C GLY A 130 -8.18 7.16 -6.56
N ASN A 131 -9.47 7.10 -6.16
CA ASN A 131 -9.93 6.09 -5.19
C ASN A 131 -9.62 4.65 -5.65
N THR A 132 -9.72 4.37 -6.96
CA THR A 132 -9.43 3.04 -7.51
C THR A 132 -7.96 2.66 -7.30
N GLU A 133 -7.04 3.58 -7.53
CA GLU A 133 -5.60 3.37 -7.34
C GLU A 133 -5.25 3.16 -5.87
N ILE A 134 -5.82 3.98 -4.98
CA ILE A 134 -5.67 3.83 -3.53
C ILE A 134 -6.16 2.46 -3.08
N MET A 135 -7.35 2.04 -3.51
CA MET A 135 -7.91 0.74 -3.15
C MET A 135 -7.09 -0.44 -3.69
N ASN A 136 -6.52 -0.31 -4.89
CA ASN A 136 -5.63 -1.33 -5.44
C ASN A 136 -4.31 -1.41 -4.64
N ALA A 137 -3.71 -0.28 -4.28
CA ALA A 137 -2.52 -0.25 -3.44
C ALA A 137 -2.77 -0.86 -2.04
N ILE A 138 -3.97 -0.63 -1.47
CA ILE A 138 -4.37 -1.27 -0.20
C ILE A 138 -4.49 -2.78 -0.37
N ARG A 139 -5.14 -3.26 -1.44
CA ARG A 139 -5.24 -4.71 -1.70
C ARG A 139 -3.86 -5.34 -1.89
N GLU A 140 -2.98 -4.68 -2.63
CA GLU A 140 -1.61 -5.15 -2.85
C GLU A 140 -0.82 -5.23 -1.54
N LEU A 141 -1.01 -4.27 -0.62
CA LEU A 141 -0.35 -4.26 0.69
C LEU A 141 -0.66 -5.52 1.51
N PHE A 142 -1.87 -6.06 1.40
CA PHE A 142 -2.33 -7.24 2.12
C PHE A 142 -2.33 -8.52 1.27
N SER A 143 -1.90 -8.43 0.01
CA SER A 143 -1.78 -9.61 -0.84
C SER A 143 -0.60 -10.45 -0.39
N PRO A 144 -0.74 -11.77 -0.34
CA PRO A 144 0.41 -12.64 -0.09
C PRO A 144 1.47 -12.41 -1.17
N PRO A 145 2.77 -12.52 -0.82
CA PRO A 145 3.82 -12.42 -1.81
C PRO A 145 3.60 -13.45 -2.92
N LEU A 146 3.66 -13.00 -4.17
CA LEU A 146 3.54 -13.88 -5.33
C LEU A 146 4.81 -14.75 -5.42
N PRO A 147 4.74 -16.07 -5.15
CA PRO A 147 5.93 -16.92 -5.04
C PRO A 147 6.69 -17.05 -6.35
N LEU A 148 6.03 -16.78 -7.50
CA LEU A 148 6.65 -16.84 -8.83
C LEU A 148 6.98 -15.45 -9.40
N LYS A 149 6.91 -14.39 -8.60
CA LYS A 149 7.27 -13.03 -9.04
C LYS A 149 8.71 -13.01 -9.56
N ASN A 150 8.90 -12.52 -10.79
CA ASN A 150 10.18 -12.47 -11.51
C ASN A 150 10.78 -13.86 -11.86
N ILE A 151 10.02 -14.94 -11.79
CA ILE A 151 10.43 -16.25 -12.27
C ILE A 151 9.84 -16.50 -13.66
N HIS A 152 10.68 -16.91 -14.59
CA HIS A 152 10.22 -17.35 -15.91
C HIS A 152 9.77 -18.80 -15.83
N VAL A 153 8.49 -19.06 -16.02
CA VAL A 153 7.90 -20.39 -16.01
C VAL A 153 7.54 -20.80 -17.43
N LEU A 154 8.14 -21.86 -17.94
CA LEU A 154 7.77 -22.49 -19.20
C LEU A 154 6.82 -23.66 -18.93
N VAL A 155 5.63 -23.58 -19.49
CA VAL A 155 4.62 -24.65 -19.40
C VAL A 155 4.37 -25.21 -20.80
N THR A 156 4.60 -26.51 -20.98
CA THR A 156 4.25 -27.23 -22.23
C THR A 156 2.85 -27.79 -22.08
N ALA A 157 2.01 -27.64 -23.11
CA ALA A 157 0.63 -28.07 -23.11
C ALA A 157 0.23 -28.71 -24.46
N GLY A 158 -0.63 -29.71 -24.40
CA GLY A 158 -1.12 -30.40 -25.57
C GLY A 158 -0.49 -31.76 -25.81
N PRO A 159 -0.88 -32.46 -26.89
CA PRO A 159 -0.31 -33.75 -27.26
C PRO A 159 1.07 -33.60 -27.93
N THR A 160 1.90 -34.58 -27.76
CA THR A 160 3.09 -34.77 -28.59
C THR A 160 2.75 -35.58 -29.83
N HIS A 161 3.39 -35.28 -30.95
CA HIS A 161 3.23 -36.01 -32.20
C HIS A 161 4.55 -36.61 -32.59
N GLU A 162 4.59 -37.90 -32.95
CA GLU A 162 5.72 -38.60 -33.49
C GLU A 162 5.38 -39.07 -34.88
N SER A 163 6.07 -38.53 -35.91
CA SER A 163 5.82 -38.83 -37.31
C SER A 163 6.27 -40.25 -37.66
N ILE A 164 5.37 -41.05 -38.27
CA ILE A 164 5.66 -42.37 -38.80
C ILE A 164 6.07 -42.23 -40.29
N ASP A 165 5.31 -41.43 -41.03
CA ASP A 165 5.56 -41.08 -42.44
C ASP A 165 4.96 -39.69 -42.73
N PRO A 166 5.05 -39.15 -43.95
CA PRO A 166 4.51 -37.83 -44.27
C PRO A 166 3.01 -37.63 -44.01
N VAL A 167 2.24 -38.71 -43.80
CA VAL A 167 0.79 -38.68 -43.66
C VAL A 167 0.34 -39.10 -42.29
N ARG A 168 1.05 -40.03 -41.62
CA ARG A 168 0.65 -40.67 -40.39
C ARG A 168 1.56 -40.27 -39.21
N TYR A 169 1.00 -40.15 -38.03
CA TYR A 169 1.76 -39.87 -36.80
C TYR A 169 1.10 -40.60 -35.60
N LEU A 170 1.90 -40.87 -34.62
CA LEU A 170 1.48 -41.32 -33.30
C LEU A 170 1.23 -40.12 -32.42
N THR A 171 0.12 -40.09 -31.70
CA THR A 171 -0.19 -39.04 -30.73
C THR A 171 -1.02 -39.62 -29.59
N ASN A 172 -1.08 -38.89 -28.49
CA ASN A 172 -2.02 -39.18 -27.41
C ASN A 172 -3.27 -38.26 -27.50
N ARG A 173 -4.32 -38.60 -26.73
CA ARG A 173 -5.58 -37.82 -26.70
C ARG A 173 -5.53 -36.64 -25.70
N SER A 174 -4.37 -36.11 -25.40
CA SER A 174 -4.24 -34.98 -24.47
C SER A 174 -4.92 -33.73 -25.05
N SER A 175 -5.80 -33.13 -24.29
CA SER A 175 -6.44 -31.86 -24.66
C SER A 175 -5.65 -30.62 -24.22
N GLY A 176 -4.53 -30.81 -23.52
CA GLY A 176 -3.73 -29.72 -22.97
C GLY A 176 -4.34 -29.04 -21.72
N LYS A 177 -5.55 -29.41 -21.29
CA LYS A 177 -6.26 -28.74 -20.19
C LYS A 177 -5.43 -28.55 -18.92
N MET A 178 -4.65 -29.57 -18.54
CA MET A 178 -3.79 -29.49 -17.35
C MET A 178 -2.67 -28.45 -17.54
N GLY A 179 -2.02 -28.44 -18.70
CA GLY A 179 -0.97 -27.46 -18.99
C GLY A 179 -1.50 -26.01 -19.02
N PHE A 180 -2.66 -25.79 -19.62
CA PHE A 180 -3.32 -24.47 -19.60
C PHE A 180 -3.68 -24.04 -18.17
N ALA A 181 -4.26 -24.92 -17.35
CA ALA A 181 -4.58 -24.64 -15.96
C ALA A 181 -3.31 -24.33 -15.12
N LEU A 182 -2.20 -25.06 -15.37
CA LEU A 182 -0.92 -24.77 -14.73
C LEU A 182 -0.35 -23.39 -15.15
N ALA A 183 -0.47 -23.04 -16.43
CA ALA A 183 -0.02 -21.75 -16.92
C ALA A 183 -0.83 -20.59 -16.31
N GLU A 184 -2.15 -20.75 -16.20
CA GLU A 184 -3.01 -19.79 -15.51
C GLU A 184 -2.64 -19.67 -14.03
N ALA A 185 -2.52 -20.78 -13.31
CA ALA A 185 -2.11 -20.78 -11.92
C ALA A 185 -0.73 -20.13 -11.72
N ALA A 186 0.24 -20.42 -12.59
CA ALA A 186 1.58 -19.82 -12.52
C ALA A 186 1.57 -18.31 -12.78
N ARG A 187 0.66 -17.82 -13.63
CA ARG A 187 0.50 -16.37 -13.87
C ARG A 187 -0.06 -15.65 -12.63
N ASP A 188 -0.93 -16.31 -11.88
CA ASP A 188 -1.64 -15.74 -10.74
C ASP A 188 -0.85 -15.91 -9.43
N MET A 189 0.33 -16.52 -9.48
CA MET A 189 1.29 -16.73 -8.39
C MET A 189 2.53 -15.84 -8.53
#